data_60643116293febbbaddd984f7c512386
#
_entry.id   60643116293febbbaddd984f7c512386
#
_cell.length_a   1.000
_cell.length_b   1.000
_cell.length_c   1.000
_cell.angle_alpha   90.00
_cell.angle_beta   90.00
_cell.angle_gamma   90.00
#
_symmetry.space_group_name_H-M   'P 1'
#
loop_
_entity.id
_entity.type
_entity.pdbx_description
1 polymer ?
#
loop_
_entity_poly.entity_id
_entity_poly.type
_entity_poly.pdbx_seq_one_letter_code
_entity_poly.pdbx_strand_id
1 'polypeptide(L)'
;MLKKIKNIIVKVDHFLFKKFGSNKSLKVLQNIKEANIIFSHLNTVGEECKVRFVGGCVRKALNGESIDDIDLATSLEPNEVRKKLEKEGIKVIDTGLEHGTITAILDKKKFEITTLRKDVSSDGRHAKIEFTLNWELDAARRDFTINAIYADIEGRIFDPLDGAEDLKKGIVRFIGSANERIEEDYLRILRYFRFFLQYSKKNYDQNTIKSIKKNINGINKISNERIFSELKKTLVIKNFSNIFNQSDSKEIILNIFPQFKYTDRINNINNLDNTLLDNYDTCLILASLIIDKSDNYEYFCHKYKTSNIIKNRLKNISENFDDLKNIKFFSEENIQRSIYFSSRNNVKDLLLFSLYINKEINKLDIKKLITYVSACKIPKFPISGDDLKKYGYQTGQALGSKLKFLEEKWVKNNFTIGEEEIKKSLGKIN
;
A
#
# COMPACT_ATOMS: atom_id res chain seq x y z
N MET A 1 -19.05 -35.93 -35.20
CA MET A 1 -17.67 -35.41 -34.99
C MET A 1 -17.63 -34.36 -33.90
N LEU A 2 -18.46 -33.34 -33.93
CA LEU A 2 -18.53 -32.27 -32.90
C LEU A 2 -18.79 -32.77 -31.45
N LYS A 3 -19.67 -33.77 -31.25
CA LYS A 3 -19.87 -34.38 -29.91
C LYS A 3 -18.66 -35.12 -29.35
N LYS A 4 -17.83 -35.73 -30.20
CA LYS A 4 -16.57 -36.39 -29.76
C LYS A 4 -15.51 -35.36 -29.38
N ILE A 5 -15.44 -34.22 -30.09
CA ILE A 5 -14.51 -33.12 -29.79
C ILE A 5 -14.93 -32.44 -28.49
N LYS A 6 -16.24 -32.15 -28.27
CA LYS A 6 -16.75 -31.64 -26.97
C LYS A 6 -16.42 -32.56 -25.79
N ASN A 7 -16.56 -33.89 -25.96
CA ASN A 7 -16.22 -34.85 -24.91
C ASN A 7 -14.70 -34.97 -24.64
N ILE A 8 -13.86 -34.67 -25.63
CA ILE A 8 -12.40 -34.63 -25.44
C ILE A 8 -12.00 -33.37 -24.72
N ILE A 9 -12.57 -32.20 -25.06
CA ILE A 9 -12.33 -30.91 -24.38
C ILE A 9 -12.79 -31.01 -22.90
N VAL A 10 -13.98 -31.52 -22.62
CA VAL A 10 -14.48 -31.74 -21.24
C VAL A 10 -13.60 -32.74 -20.48
N LYS A 11 -13.03 -33.76 -21.15
CA LYS A 11 -12.08 -34.69 -20.49
C LYS A 11 -10.71 -34.07 -20.23
N VAL A 12 -10.24 -33.17 -21.08
CA VAL A 12 -8.98 -32.44 -20.89
C VAL A 12 -9.13 -31.43 -19.74
N ASP A 13 -10.23 -30.66 -19.68
CA ASP A 13 -10.54 -29.81 -18.53
C ASP A 13 -10.65 -30.64 -17.21
N HIS A 14 -11.32 -31.77 -17.26
CA HIS A 14 -11.46 -32.66 -16.10
C HIS A 14 -10.11 -33.28 -15.66
N PHE A 15 -9.17 -33.49 -16.60
CA PHE A 15 -7.84 -34.01 -16.31
C PHE A 15 -6.91 -32.94 -15.69
N LEU A 16 -7.00 -31.69 -16.14
CA LEU A 16 -6.27 -30.55 -15.55
C LEU A 16 -6.80 -30.20 -14.14
N PHE A 17 -8.12 -30.30 -13.92
CA PHE A 17 -8.74 -30.14 -12.60
C PHE A 17 -8.44 -31.30 -11.62
N LYS A 18 -8.05 -32.48 -12.10
CA LYS A 18 -7.73 -33.62 -11.23
C LYS A 18 -6.43 -33.47 -10.45
N LYS A 19 -5.55 -32.53 -10.80
CA LYS A 19 -4.24 -32.37 -10.17
C LYS A 19 -4.31 -31.78 -8.76
N PHE A 20 -5.39 -31.05 -8.43
CA PHE A 20 -5.63 -30.48 -7.10
C PHE A 20 -7.09 -30.69 -6.71
N GLY A 21 -7.38 -31.68 -5.87
CA GLY A 21 -8.71 -31.86 -5.27
C GLY A 21 -9.16 -30.56 -4.58
N SER A 22 -10.46 -30.45 -4.19
CA SER A 22 -11.01 -29.27 -3.51
C SER A 22 -10.10 -28.85 -2.36
N ASN A 23 -9.38 -27.73 -2.54
CA ASN A 23 -8.40 -27.29 -1.57
C ASN A 23 -9.14 -26.65 -0.40
N LYS A 24 -9.01 -27.22 0.79
CA LYS A 24 -9.65 -26.69 2.02
C LYS A 24 -9.35 -25.19 2.24
N SER A 25 -8.20 -24.71 1.77
CA SER A 25 -7.81 -23.31 1.86
C SER A 25 -8.71 -22.37 1.03
N LEU A 26 -9.35 -22.86 -0.04
CA LEU A 26 -10.23 -22.06 -0.89
C LEU A 26 -11.66 -21.92 -0.34
N LYS A 27 -12.00 -22.61 0.76
CA LYS A 27 -13.31 -22.44 1.42
C LYS A 27 -13.61 -21.00 1.82
N VAL A 28 -12.57 -20.20 2.09
CA VAL A 28 -12.74 -18.80 2.41
C VAL A 28 -13.36 -18.01 1.24
N LEU A 29 -12.97 -18.33 0.00
CA LEU A 29 -13.57 -17.73 -1.21
C LEU A 29 -14.98 -18.23 -1.45
N GLN A 30 -15.22 -19.53 -1.28
CA GLN A 30 -16.53 -20.17 -1.43
C GLN A 30 -17.57 -19.62 -0.46
N ASN A 31 -17.14 -19.19 0.73
CA ASN A 31 -18.00 -18.66 1.78
C ASN A 31 -18.39 -17.19 1.57
N ILE A 32 -17.88 -16.52 0.51
CA ILE A 32 -18.27 -15.15 0.17
C ILE A 32 -19.63 -15.17 -0.52
N LYS A 33 -20.70 -14.88 0.22
CA LYS A 33 -22.09 -14.92 -0.28
C LYS A 33 -22.29 -14.09 -1.55
N GLU A 34 -21.73 -12.90 -1.57
CA GLU A 34 -21.84 -11.98 -2.69
C GLU A 34 -21.14 -12.52 -3.95
N ALA A 35 -20.01 -13.24 -3.78
CA ALA A 35 -19.35 -13.91 -4.90
C ALA A 35 -20.25 -15.03 -5.46
N ASN A 36 -20.88 -15.83 -4.61
CA ASN A 36 -21.80 -16.87 -5.04
C ASN A 36 -22.95 -16.31 -5.92
N ILE A 37 -23.49 -15.15 -5.55
CA ILE A 37 -24.52 -14.45 -6.34
C ILE A 37 -23.96 -14.05 -7.70
N ILE A 38 -22.79 -13.39 -7.77
CA ILE A 38 -22.16 -12.99 -9.02
C ILE A 38 -21.89 -14.22 -9.91
N PHE A 39 -21.33 -15.29 -9.34
CA PHE A 39 -21.07 -16.52 -10.09
C PHE A 39 -22.35 -17.16 -10.66
N SER A 40 -23.45 -17.19 -9.90
CA SER A 40 -24.71 -17.76 -10.35
C SER A 40 -25.33 -17.00 -11.52
N HIS A 41 -25.12 -15.68 -11.60
CA HIS A 41 -25.65 -14.86 -12.71
C HIS A 41 -24.73 -14.85 -13.94
N LEU A 42 -23.42 -15.05 -13.76
CA LEU A 42 -22.48 -15.07 -14.87
C LEU A 42 -22.29 -16.48 -15.49
N ASN A 43 -22.44 -17.54 -14.69
CA ASN A 43 -22.38 -18.91 -15.19
C ASN A 43 -23.78 -19.40 -15.61
N THR A 44 -23.84 -20.20 -16.68
CA THR A 44 -25.03 -20.90 -17.08
C THR A 44 -24.96 -22.35 -16.59
N VAL A 45 -26.03 -22.85 -16.01
CA VAL A 45 -26.09 -24.24 -15.53
C VAL A 45 -25.89 -25.21 -16.71
N GLY A 46 -24.96 -26.15 -16.56
CA GLY A 46 -24.65 -27.16 -17.59
C GLY A 46 -23.68 -26.71 -18.68
N GLU A 47 -23.20 -25.46 -18.65
CA GLU A 47 -22.14 -24.97 -19.55
C GLU A 47 -20.78 -24.95 -18.84
N GLU A 48 -19.70 -24.68 -19.62
CA GLU A 48 -18.37 -24.44 -19.08
C GLU A 48 -18.37 -23.24 -18.15
N CYS A 49 -17.56 -23.29 -17.09
CA CYS A 49 -17.40 -22.21 -16.13
C CYS A 49 -16.90 -20.95 -16.82
N LYS A 50 -17.72 -19.90 -16.85
CA LYS A 50 -17.45 -18.64 -17.53
C LYS A 50 -16.76 -17.60 -16.63
N VAL A 51 -16.74 -17.82 -15.31
CA VAL A 51 -16.11 -16.90 -14.36
C VAL A 51 -15.31 -17.68 -13.32
N ARG A 52 -14.12 -17.19 -12.96
CA ARG A 52 -13.24 -17.76 -11.94
C ARG A 52 -12.65 -16.67 -11.08
N PHE A 53 -12.38 -16.93 -9.81
CA PHE A 53 -11.46 -16.15 -9.00
C PHE A 53 -10.07 -16.22 -9.60
N VAL A 54 -9.28 -15.15 -9.48
CA VAL A 54 -7.93 -15.12 -10.09
C VAL A 54 -6.92 -14.28 -9.29
N GLY A 55 -5.67 -14.61 -9.40
CA GLY A 55 -4.56 -13.75 -8.97
C GLY A 55 -4.47 -13.59 -7.46
N GLY A 56 -4.60 -12.34 -6.99
CA GLY A 56 -4.38 -11.96 -5.59
C GLY A 56 -5.21 -12.74 -4.58
N CYS A 57 -6.51 -12.83 -4.80
CA CYS A 57 -7.43 -13.50 -3.88
C CYS A 57 -7.18 -15.01 -3.79
N VAL A 58 -6.89 -15.67 -4.94
CA VAL A 58 -6.58 -17.12 -4.96
C VAL A 58 -5.24 -17.39 -4.27
N ARG A 59 -4.20 -16.60 -4.59
CA ARG A 59 -2.88 -16.76 -3.96
C ARG A 59 -2.95 -16.57 -2.45
N LYS A 60 -3.62 -15.51 -1.96
CA LYS A 60 -3.81 -15.25 -0.53
C LYS A 60 -4.56 -16.38 0.15
N ALA A 61 -5.66 -16.87 -0.45
CA ALA A 61 -6.41 -18.00 0.06
C ALA A 61 -5.54 -19.25 0.19
N LEU A 62 -4.76 -19.58 -0.83
CA LEU A 62 -3.85 -20.74 -0.81
C LEU A 62 -2.74 -20.61 0.24
N ASN A 63 -2.31 -19.39 0.54
CA ASN A 63 -1.28 -19.09 1.55
C ASN A 63 -1.84 -18.85 2.95
N GLY A 64 -3.17 -18.93 3.15
CA GLY A 64 -3.83 -18.73 4.45
C GLY A 64 -3.84 -17.27 4.92
N GLU A 65 -3.77 -16.31 4.00
CA GLU A 65 -3.80 -14.88 4.26
C GLU A 65 -5.24 -14.32 4.18
N SER A 66 -5.46 -13.16 4.80
CA SER A 66 -6.72 -12.40 4.67
C SER A 66 -6.90 -11.89 3.23
N ILE A 67 -8.15 -11.91 2.76
CA ILE A 67 -8.52 -11.49 1.41
C ILE A 67 -9.20 -10.14 1.51
N ASP A 68 -8.60 -9.12 0.88
CA ASP A 68 -9.13 -7.75 0.90
C ASP A 68 -9.84 -7.42 -0.43
N ASP A 69 -9.20 -7.78 -1.56
CA ASP A 69 -9.69 -7.50 -2.91
C ASP A 69 -10.06 -8.82 -3.60
N ILE A 70 -11.16 -8.81 -4.34
CA ILE A 70 -11.65 -9.99 -5.07
C ILE A 70 -11.61 -9.70 -6.56
N ASP A 71 -10.65 -10.36 -7.22
CA ASP A 71 -10.48 -10.31 -8.66
C ASP A 71 -11.13 -11.53 -9.31
N LEU A 72 -11.95 -11.30 -10.31
CA LEU A 72 -12.58 -12.32 -11.13
C LEU A 72 -12.09 -12.20 -12.58
N ALA A 73 -11.86 -13.33 -13.22
CA ALA A 73 -11.64 -13.43 -14.65
C ALA A 73 -12.84 -14.08 -15.30
N THR A 74 -13.24 -13.63 -16.50
CA THR A 74 -14.41 -14.17 -17.20
C THR A 74 -14.18 -14.26 -18.69
N SER A 75 -14.76 -15.27 -19.33
CA SER A 75 -14.83 -15.37 -20.81
C SER A 75 -15.91 -14.50 -21.43
N LEU A 76 -16.75 -13.86 -20.62
CA LEU A 76 -17.81 -12.95 -21.09
C LEU A 76 -17.21 -11.57 -21.39
N GLU A 77 -17.73 -10.90 -22.44
CA GLU A 77 -17.35 -9.52 -22.70
C GLU A 77 -17.91 -8.55 -21.65
N PRO A 78 -17.27 -7.38 -21.42
CA PRO A 78 -17.68 -6.45 -20.39
C PRO A 78 -19.14 -6.02 -20.46
N ASN A 79 -19.66 -5.78 -21.68
CA ASN A 79 -21.05 -5.39 -21.89
C ASN A 79 -22.04 -6.52 -21.56
N GLU A 80 -21.65 -7.77 -21.79
CA GLU A 80 -22.48 -8.93 -21.43
C GLU A 80 -22.52 -9.10 -19.91
N VAL A 81 -21.36 -9.00 -19.23
CA VAL A 81 -21.27 -9.04 -17.78
C VAL A 81 -22.15 -7.95 -17.16
N ARG A 82 -22.05 -6.71 -17.67
CA ARG A 82 -22.88 -5.59 -17.22
C ARG A 82 -24.37 -5.93 -17.33
N LYS A 83 -24.84 -6.30 -18.53
CA LYS A 83 -26.26 -6.60 -18.76
C LYS A 83 -26.79 -7.68 -17.84
N LYS A 84 -26.00 -8.74 -17.60
CA LYS A 84 -26.40 -9.84 -16.71
C LYS A 84 -26.52 -9.37 -15.26
N LEU A 85 -25.57 -8.59 -14.76
CA LEU A 85 -25.54 -8.16 -13.36
C LEU A 85 -26.54 -7.03 -13.08
N GLU A 86 -26.67 -6.05 -13.97
CA GLU A 86 -27.64 -4.94 -13.82
C GLU A 86 -29.09 -5.43 -13.87
N LYS A 87 -29.38 -6.46 -14.67
CA LYS A 87 -30.71 -7.11 -14.71
C LYS A 87 -31.13 -7.64 -13.34
N GLU A 88 -30.18 -8.06 -12.53
CA GLU A 88 -30.39 -8.59 -11.17
C GLU A 88 -30.21 -7.50 -10.08
N GLY A 89 -30.18 -6.22 -10.47
CA GLY A 89 -30.07 -5.07 -9.57
C GLY A 89 -28.67 -4.86 -8.97
N ILE A 90 -27.63 -5.54 -9.49
CA ILE A 90 -26.25 -5.39 -9.03
C ILE A 90 -25.64 -4.16 -9.71
N LYS A 91 -25.11 -3.21 -8.90
CA LYS A 91 -24.49 -2.00 -9.42
C LYS A 91 -23.16 -2.32 -10.08
N VAL A 92 -22.97 -1.85 -11.33
CA VAL A 92 -21.73 -2.01 -12.10
C VAL A 92 -21.14 -0.64 -12.43
N ILE A 93 -19.82 -0.51 -12.30
CA ILE A 93 -19.05 0.71 -12.57
C ILE A 93 -17.94 0.39 -13.57
N ASP A 94 -17.73 1.29 -14.54
CA ASP A 94 -16.61 1.22 -15.47
C ASP A 94 -15.34 1.69 -14.78
N THR A 95 -14.43 0.76 -14.51
CA THR A 95 -13.15 1.05 -13.86
C THR A 95 -11.95 0.90 -14.80
N GLY A 96 -12.16 0.32 -15.96
CA GLY A 96 -11.13 0.08 -16.98
C GLY A 96 -11.69 -0.64 -18.19
N LEU A 97 -12.76 -0.12 -18.76
CA LEU A 97 -13.49 -0.74 -19.88
C LEU A 97 -12.57 -0.96 -21.09
N GLU A 98 -11.68 -0.01 -21.35
CA GLU A 98 -10.64 -0.10 -22.39
C GLU A 98 -9.66 -1.28 -22.16
N HIS A 99 -9.58 -1.76 -20.92
CA HIS A 99 -8.79 -2.92 -20.53
C HIS A 99 -9.65 -4.16 -20.27
N GLY A 100 -10.95 -4.10 -20.56
CA GLY A 100 -11.88 -5.20 -20.34
C GLY A 100 -12.25 -5.43 -18.88
N THR A 101 -12.08 -4.42 -18.00
CA THR A 101 -12.37 -4.53 -16.56
C THR A 101 -13.56 -3.67 -16.18
N ILE A 102 -14.49 -4.26 -15.44
CA ILE A 102 -15.60 -3.58 -14.78
C ILE A 102 -15.61 -3.95 -13.29
N THR A 103 -16.20 -3.10 -12.46
CA THR A 103 -16.35 -3.38 -11.02
C THR A 103 -17.83 -3.55 -10.68
N ALA A 104 -18.20 -4.73 -10.20
CA ALA A 104 -19.48 -4.98 -9.58
C ALA A 104 -19.44 -4.63 -8.08
N ILE A 105 -20.51 -4.01 -7.58
CA ILE A 105 -20.66 -3.66 -6.17
C ILE A 105 -21.92 -4.34 -5.62
N LEU A 106 -21.71 -5.20 -4.63
CA LEU A 106 -22.78 -5.91 -3.93
C LEU A 106 -22.50 -5.88 -2.43
N ASP A 107 -23.46 -5.44 -1.63
CA ASP A 107 -23.36 -5.34 -0.16
C ASP A 107 -22.05 -4.65 0.34
N LYS A 108 -21.69 -3.53 -0.31
CA LYS A 108 -20.46 -2.73 -0.06
C LYS A 108 -19.14 -3.41 -0.46
N LYS A 109 -19.18 -4.67 -0.93
CA LYS A 109 -17.99 -5.35 -1.47
C LYS A 109 -17.83 -5.03 -2.96
N LYS A 110 -16.57 -4.94 -3.37
CA LYS A 110 -16.18 -4.68 -4.75
C LYS A 110 -15.60 -5.95 -5.37
N PHE A 111 -16.00 -6.23 -6.60
CA PHE A 111 -15.52 -7.34 -7.40
C PHE A 111 -14.99 -6.79 -8.71
N GLU A 112 -13.69 -6.85 -8.92
CA GLU A 112 -13.09 -6.49 -10.20
C GLU A 112 -13.23 -7.67 -11.15
N ILE A 113 -14.01 -7.49 -12.22
CA ILE A 113 -14.31 -8.54 -13.21
C ILE A 113 -13.62 -8.18 -14.51
N THR A 114 -12.62 -8.97 -14.89
CA THR A 114 -11.81 -8.74 -16.09
C THR A 114 -12.10 -9.83 -17.11
N THR A 115 -12.46 -9.41 -18.32
CA THR A 115 -12.60 -10.31 -19.48
C THR A 115 -11.24 -10.91 -19.85
N LEU A 116 -11.22 -12.21 -20.15
CA LEU A 116 -10.01 -12.88 -20.64
C LEU A 116 -9.47 -12.18 -21.88
N ARG A 117 -8.18 -11.94 -21.91
CA ARG A 117 -7.53 -11.20 -22.99
C ARG A 117 -6.10 -11.68 -23.26
N LYS A 118 -5.62 -11.39 -24.43
CA LYS A 118 -4.20 -11.45 -24.79
C LYS A 118 -3.70 -10.04 -25.10
N ASP A 119 -2.47 -9.75 -24.75
CA ASP A 119 -1.81 -8.50 -25.10
C ASP A 119 -1.21 -8.63 -26.50
N VAL A 120 -1.62 -7.78 -27.44
CA VAL A 120 -1.17 -7.81 -28.85
C VAL A 120 0.10 -6.98 -29.03
N SER A 121 0.17 -5.84 -28.35
CA SER A 121 1.35 -4.98 -28.27
C SER A 121 1.30 -4.20 -26.97
N SER A 122 2.45 -3.96 -26.34
CA SER A 122 2.57 -3.17 -25.12
C SER A 122 3.67 -2.14 -25.28
N ASP A 123 3.36 -0.88 -24.94
CA ASP A 123 4.32 0.22 -24.80
C ASP A 123 4.59 0.56 -23.32
N GLY A 124 4.26 -0.35 -22.42
CA GLY A 124 4.42 -0.21 -20.97
C GLY A 124 3.25 0.47 -20.26
N ARG A 125 2.39 1.24 -20.96
CA ARG A 125 1.22 1.91 -20.37
C ARG A 125 -0.10 1.53 -21.04
N HIS A 126 -0.10 1.35 -22.36
CA HIS A 126 -1.27 1.02 -23.16
C HIS A 126 -0.97 -0.27 -23.93
N ALA A 127 -1.47 -1.39 -23.42
CA ALA A 127 -1.50 -2.62 -24.19
C ALA A 127 -2.71 -2.58 -25.13
N LYS A 128 -2.47 -2.77 -26.43
CA LYS A 128 -3.58 -3.11 -27.33
C LYS A 128 -4.00 -4.53 -26.98
N ILE A 129 -5.20 -4.66 -26.42
CA ILE A 129 -5.74 -5.93 -25.96
C ILE A 129 -6.66 -6.53 -27.01
N GLU A 130 -6.77 -7.83 -27.02
CA GLU A 130 -7.76 -8.59 -27.78
C GLU A 130 -8.41 -9.61 -26.84
N PHE A 131 -9.74 -9.60 -26.75
CA PHE A 131 -10.46 -10.54 -25.91
C PHE A 131 -10.32 -11.97 -26.45
N THR A 132 -10.31 -12.93 -25.54
CA THR A 132 -10.14 -14.34 -25.85
C THR A 132 -11.06 -15.19 -24.97
N LEU A 133 -11.35 -16.39 -25.44
CA LEU A 133 -12.03 -17.40 -24.63
C LEU A 133 -11.04 -18.40 -23.99
N ASN A 134 -9.75 -18.24 -24.30
CA ASN A 134 -8.70 -19.16 -23.86
C ASN A 134 -8.07 -18.70 -22.54
N TRP A 135 -8.22 -19.51 -21.51
CA TRP A 135 -7.72 -19.25 -20.16
C TRP A 135 -6.19 -19.32 -20.06
N GLU A 136 -5.55 -20.19 -20.87
CA GLU A 136 -4.09 -20.30 -20.92
C GLU A 136 -3.46 -19.02 -21.50
N LEU A 137 -4.08 -18.41 -22.52
CA LEU A 137 -3.62 -17.14 -23.07
C LEU A 137 -3.72 -16.01 -22.05
N ASP A 138 -4.81 -15.92 -21.27
CA ASP A 138 -4.93 -14.94 -20.19
C ASP A 138 -3.90 -15.21 -19.08
N ALA A 139 -3.66 -16.47 -18.73
CA ALA A 139 -2.63 -16.82 -17.77
C ALA A 139 -1.24 -16.41 -18.26
N ALA A 140 -0.94 -16.70 -19.52
CA ALA A 140 0.36 -16.43 -20.13
C ALA A 140 0.75 -14.93 -20.18
N ARG A 141 -0.20 -13.99 -20.23
CA ARG A 141 0.09 -12.55 -20.22
C ARG A 141 0.40 -11.97 -18.84
N ARG A 142 0.13 -12.71 -17.75
CA ARG A 142 0.34 -12.24 -16.36
C ARG A 142 1.83 -12.16 -16.03
N ASP A 143 2.16 -11.49 -14.96
CA ASP A 143 3.55 -11.23 -14.57
C ASP A 143 4.26 -12.47 -13.98
N PHE A 144 3.67 -13.09 -12.94
CA PHE A 144 4.27 -14.21 -12.20
C PHE A 144 3.33 -15.41 -12.15
N THR A 145 3.90 -16.61 -12.11
CA THR A 145 3.15 -17.86 -12.05
C THR A 145 2.17 -17.89 -10.88
N ILE A 146 2.58 -17.40 -9.71
CA ILE A 146 1.74 -17.29 -8.50
C ILE A 146 0.55 -16.33 -8.65
N ASN A 147 0.51 -15.51 -9.69
CA ASN A 147 -0.59 -14.60 -10.02
C ASN A 147 -1.49 -15.10 -11.16
N ALA A 148 -1.16 -16.27 -11.72
CA ALA A 148 -1.90 -16.91 -12.81
C ALA A 148 -2.65 -18.18 -12.36
N ILE A 149 -3.03 -18.21 -11.08
CA ILE A 149 -3.83 -19.28 -10.49
C ILE A 149 -5.28 -18.86 -10.48
N TYR A 150 -6.16 -19.72 -11.00
CA TYR A 150 -7.61 -19.50 -11.04
C TYR A 150 -8.32 -20.53 -10.14
N ALA A 151 -9.47 -20.16 -9.64
CA ALA A 151 -10.33 -21.07 -8.90
C ALA A 151 -11.81 -20.83 -9.25
N ASP A 152 -12.57 -21.89 -9.42
CA ASP A 152 -14.02 -21.78 -9.54
C ASP A 152 -14.70 -21.66 -8.17
N ILE A 153 -16.02 -21.53 -8.19
CA ILE A 153 -16.81 -21.39 -6.96
C ILE A 153 -16.81 -22.66 -6.10
N GLU A 154 -16.58 -23.83 -6.68
CA GLU A 154 -16.44 -25.10 -5.97
C GLU A 154 -15.02 -25.29 -5.39
N GLY A 155 -14.08 -24.36 -5.62
CA GLY A 155 -12.70 -24.44 -5.16
C GLY A 155 -11.82 -25.38 -5.99
N ARG A 156 -12.23 -25.71 -7.22
CA ARG A 156 -11.37 -26.40 -8.17
C ARG A 156 -10.39 -25.41 -8.79
N ILE A 157 -9.12 -25.79 -8.80
CA ILE A 157 -8.04 -24.94 -9.30
C ILE A 157 -7.82 -25.21 -10.79
N PHE A 158 -7.72 -24.14 -11.56
CA PHE A 158 -7.15 -24.15 -12.90
C PHE A 158 -5.82 -23.39 -12.84
N ASP A 159 -4.73 -24.11 -13.04
CA ASP A 159 -3.35 -23.63 -12.87
C ASP A 159 -2.46 -24.11 -14.02
N PRO A 160 -2.52 -23.46 -15.19
CA PRO A 160 -1.80 -23.93 -16.37
C PRO A 160 -0.29 -23.74 -16.27
N LEU A 161 0.20 -22.97 -15.28
CA LEU A 161 1.61 -22.56 -15.18
C LEU A 161 2.28 -23.05 -13.88
N ASP A 162 1.65 -24.01 -13.15
CA ASP A 162 2.14 -24.56 -11.90
C ASP A 162 2.40 -23.51 -10.80
N GLY A 163 1.64 -22.40 -10.80
CA GLY A 163 1.78 -21.30 -9.85
C GLY A 163 1.47 -21.68 -8.40
N ALA A 164 0.55 -22.62 -8.18
CA ALA A 164 0.22 -23.14 -6.86
C ALA A 164 1.38 -23.96 -6.27
N GLU A 165 2.08 -24.73 -7.09
CA GLU A 165 3.26 -25.47 -6.67
C GLU A 165 4.45 -24.52 -6.42
N ASP A 166 4.63 -23.47 -7.25
CA ASP A 166 5.62 -22.43 -7.02
C ASP A 166 5.35 -21.71 -5.68
N LEU A 167 4.10 -21.35 -5.41
CA LEU A 167 3.70 -20.71 -4.14
C LEU A 167 4.03 -21.60 -2.94
N LYS A 168 3.70 -22.88 -3.01
CA LYS A 168 4.00 -23.86 -1.97
C LYS A 168 5.49 -24.01 -1.70
N LYS A 169 6.30 -24.04 -2.77
CA LYS A 169 7.77 -24.13 -2.72
C LYS A 169 8.43 -22.80 -2.34
N GLY A 170 7.68 -21.70 -2.29
CA GLY A 170 8.21 -20.35 -2.09
C GLY A 170 9.09 -19.90 -3.25
N ILE A 171 8.65 -20.12 -4.48
CA ILE A 171 9.31 -19.68 -5.69
C ILE A 171 8.52 -18.52 -6.31
N VAL A 172 9.21 -17.44 -6.63
CA VAL A 172 8.63 -16.32 -7.37
C VAL A 172 9.38 -16.23 -8.70
N ARG A 173 8.70 -16.57 -9.80
CA ARG A 173 9.27 -16.52 -11.13
C ARG A 173 8.33 -15.86 -12.13
N PHE A 174 8.93 -15.19 -13.10
CA PHE A 174 8.19 -14.63 -14.23
C PHE A 174 7.58 -15.75 -15.10
N ILE A 175 6.47 -15.43 -15.75
CA ILE A 175 5.87 -16.29 -16.76
C ILE A 175 6.64 -16.09 -18.07
N GLY A 176 7.31 -17.13 -18.55
CA GLY A 176 8.18 -17.02 -19.73
C GLY A 176 9.51 -16.33 -19.43
N SER A 177 10.00 -15.53 -20.36
CA SER A 177 11.28 -14.82 -20.24
C SER A 177 11.17 -13.62 -19.32
N ALA A 178 11.98 -13.57 -18.26
CA ALA A 178 12.05 -12.42 -17.35
C ALA A 178 12.39 -11.11 -18.11
N ASN A 179 13.31 -11.19 -19.09
CA ASN A 179 13.72 -10.03 -19.89
C ASN A 179 12.51 -9.44 -20.66
N GLU A 180 11.79 -10.27 -21.39
CA GLU A 180 10.61 -9.84 -22.18
C GLU A 180 9.52 -9.26 -21.27
N ARG A 181 9.24 -9.92 -20.15
CA ARG A 181 8.23 -9.47 -19.19
C ARG A 181 8.56 -8.14 -18.56
N ILE A 182 9.82 -7.87 -18.30
CA ILE A 182 10.27 -6.58 -17.77
C ILE A 182 10.18 -5.50 -18.86
N GLU A 183 10.53 -5.80 -20.08
CA GLU A 183 10.45 -4.86 -21.21
C GLU A 183 8.99 -4.45 -21.54
N GLU A 184 8.02 -5.35 -21.34
CA GLU A 184 6.58 -5.03 -21.48
C GLU A 184 6.09 -4.03 -20.43
N ASP A 185 6.55 -4.12 -19.18
CA ASP A 185 6.24 -3.18 -18.08
C ASP A 185 7.37 -3.19 -17.03
N TYR A 186 8.18 -2.16 -17.05
CA TYR A 186 9.33 -2.02 -16.14
C TYR A 186 8.93 -1.96 -14.65
N LEU A 187 7.65 -1.67 -14.32
CA LEU A 187 7.16 -1.74 -12.94
C LEU A 187 7.27 -3.16 -12.37
N ARG A 188 7.30 -4.19 -13.23
CA ARG A 188 7.48 -5.59 -12.82
C ARG A 188 8.79 -5.84 -12.09
N ILE A 189 9.81 -4.96 -12.23
CA ILE A 189 11.04 -4.99 -11.43
C ILE A 189 10.71 -4.81 -9.95
N LEU A 190 9.96 -3.75 -9.60
CA LEU A 190 9.56 -3.50 -8.20
C LEU A 190 8.58 -4.56 -7.70
N ARG A 191 7.66 -5.00 -8.55
CA ARG A 191 6.72 -6.07 -8.24
C ARG A 191 7.44 -7.39 -7.92
N TYR A 192 8.52 -7.73 -8.65
CA TYR A 192 9.33 -8.91 -8.37
C TYR A 192 9.89 -8.87 -6.95
N PHE A 193 10.53 -7.77 -6.55
CA PHE A 193 11.06 -7.64 -5.19
C PHE A 193 9.96 -7.69 -4.14
N ARG A 194 8.80 -7.09 -4.38
CA ARG A 194 7.67 -7.14 -3.48
C ARG A 194 7.15 -8.57 -3.28
N PHE A 195 6.90 -9.29 -4.36
CA PHE A 195 6.44 -10.68 -4.27
C PHE A 195 7.50 -11.61 -3.71
N PHE A 196 8.77 -11.36 -4.04
CA PHE A 196 9.89 -12.11 -3.49
C PHE A 196 9.95 -11.97 -1.97
N LEU A 197 9.89 -10.76 -1.43
CA LEU A 197 9.86 -10.50 0.01
C LEU A 197 8.66 -11.16 0.70
N GLN A 198 7.54 -11.24 0.02
CA GLN A 198 6.29 -11.72 0.60
C GLN A 198 6.15 -13.24 0.54
N TYR A 199 6.61 -13.86 -0.52
CA TYR A 199 6.33 -15.27 -0.79
C TYR A 199 7.56 -16.15 -0.96
N SER A 200 8.76 -15.59 -1.22
CA SER A 200 9.93 -16.42 -1.49
C SER A 200 10.49 -17.06 -0.22
N LYS A 201 10.88 -18.33 -0.35
CA LYS A 201 11.65 -19.10 0.63
C LYS A 201 13.02 -19.49 0.05
N LYS A 202 13.42 -18.88 -1.07
CA LYS A 202 14.63 -19.17 -1.82
C LYS A 202 15.50 -17.94 -1.96
N ASN A 203 16.72 -18.11 -2.41
CA ASN A 203 17.57 -17.01 -2.87
C ASN A 203 17.06 -16.48 -4.22
N TYR A 204 17.50 -15.27 -4.59
CA TYR A 204 17.20 -14.70 -5.90
C TYR A 204 17.75 -15.60 -7.04
N ASP A 205 16.94 -15.80 -8.07
CA ASP A 205 17.40 -16.42 -9.31
C ASP A 205 18.33 -15.47 -10.05
N GLN A 206 19.56 -15.91 -10.30
CA GLN A 206 20.61 -15.06 -10.88
C GLN A 206 20.30 -14.64 -12.32
N ASN A 207 19.56 -15.43 -13.09
CA ASN A 207 19.15 -15.05 -14.44
C ASN A 207 18.09 -13.95 -14.41
N THR A 208 17.17 -14.02 -13.46
CA THR A 208 16.18 -12.96 -13.20
C THR A 208 16.88 -11.67 -12.77
N ILE A 209 17.85 -11.73 -11.84
CA ILE A 209 18.61 -10.56 -11.40
C ILE A 209 19.39 -9.93 -12.57
N LYS A 210 20.05 -10.73 -13.42
CA LYS A 210 20.73 -10.24 -14.64
C LYS A 210 19.74 -9.51 -15.57
N SER A 211 18.56 -10.07 -15.79
CA SER A 211 17.51 -9.44 -16.61
C SER A 211 17.04 -8.12 -16.02
N ILE A 212 16.88 -8.05 -14.69
CA ILE A 212 16.51 -6.82 -13.99
C ILE A 212 17.61 -5.76 -14.14
N LYS A 213 18.87 -6.10 -13.88
CA LYS A 213 20.00 -5.16 -14.02
C LYS A 213 20.14 -4.62 -15.45
N LYS A 214 19.94 -5.47 -16.44
CA LYS A 214 19.95 -5.05 -17.87
C LYS A 214 18.87 -4.01 -18.17
N ASN A 215 17.69 -4.14 -17.54
CA ASN A 215 16.50 -3.35 -17.86
C ASN A 215 16.20 -2.24 -16.86
N ILE A 216 17.04 -2.02 -15.85
CA ILE A 216 16.74 -1.12 -14.73
C ILE A 216 16.46 0.33 -15.17
N ASN A 217 17.13 0.81 -16.21
CA ASN A 217 16.93 2.15 -16.74
C ASN A 217 15.53 2.38 -17.32
N GLY A 218 14.85 1.29 -17.68
CA GLY A 218 13.46 1.35 -18.14
C GLY A 218 12.47 1.85 -17.08
N ILE A 219 12.83 1.79 -15.80
CA ILE A 219 12.04 2.33 -14.70
C ILE A 219 11.72 3.82 -14.89
N ASN A 220 12.60 4.56 -15.54
CA ASN A 220 12.41 5.99 -15.83
C ASN A 220 11.27 6.26 -16.83
N LYS A 221 10.77 5.24 -17.53
CA LYS A 221 9.61 5.33 -18.42
C LYS A 221 8.29 5.16 -17.68
N ILE A 222 8.33 4.72 -16.42
CA ILE A 222 7.15 4.51 -15.59
C ILE A 222 6.79 5.80 -14.85
N SER A 223 5.49 6.10 -14.74
CA SER A 223 5.05 7.27 -13.97
C SER A 223 5.43 7.14 -12.49
N ASN A 224 5.86 8.26 -11.91
CA ASN A 224 6.33 8.30 -10.52
C ASN A 224 5.24 7.85 -9.52
N GLU A 225 3.97 8.10 -9.85
CA GLU A 225 2.82 7.67 -9.05
C GLU A 225 2.70 6.13 -9.01
N ARG A 226 2.92 5.45 -10.15
CA ARG A 226 2.92 3.97 -10.21
C ARG A 226 4.08 3.41 -9.39
N ILE A 227 5.28 3.98 -9.53
CA ILE A 227 6.48 3.59 -8.76
C ILE A 227 6.20 3.76 -7.27
N PHE A 228 5.67 4.91 -6.84
CA PHE A 228 5.39 5.17 -5.44
C PHE A 228 4.27 4.30 -4.88
N SER A 229 3.25 4.02 -5.68
CA SER A 229 2.17 3.09 -5.28
C SER A 229 2.71 1.69 -5.01
N GLU A 230 3.61 1.19 -5.85
CA GLU A 230 4.24 -0.12 -5.66
C GLU A 230 5.21 -0.11 -4.48
N LEU A 231 5.99 0.97 -4.31
CA LEU A 231 6.86 1.17 -3.15
C LEU A 231 6.06 1.11 -1.84
N LYS A 232 4.93 1.83 -1.73
CA LYS A 232 4.09 1.80 -0.52
C LYS A 232 3.65 0.38 -0.15
N LYS A 233 3.26 -0.43 -1.14
CA LYS A 233 2.89 -1.83 -0.93
C LYS A 233 4.08 -2.68 -0.45
N THR A 234 5.29 -2.31 -0.84
CA THR A 234 6.52 -3.02 -0.46
C THR A 234 6.96 -2.66 0.95
N LEU A 235 6.89 -1.38 1.32
CA LEU A 235 7.34 -0.88 2.63
C LEU A 235 6.56 -1.49 3.81
N VAL A 236 5.30 -1.86 3.63
CA VAL A 236 4.46 -2.46 4.70
C VAL A 236 4.65 -3.97 4.86
N ILE A 237 5.47 -4.61 4.02
CA ILE A 237 5.74 -6.04 4.14
C ILE A 237 6.58 -6.29 5.39
N LYS A 238 6.16 -7.26 6.21
CA LYS A 238 6.96 -7.73 7.32
C LYS A 238 8.35 -8.15 6.81
N ASN A 239 9.40 -7.72 7.49
CA ASN A 239 10.79 -7.95 7.08
C ASN A 239 11.18 -7.27 5.75
N PHE A 240 10.56 -6.14 5.40
CA PHE A 240 10.97 -5.32 4.26
C PHE A 240 12.50 -5.05 4.24
N SER A 241 13.12 -4.91 5.41
CA SER A 241 14.58 -4.73 5.55
C SER A 241 15.41 -5.78 4.83
N ASN A 242 14.88 -6.99 4.65
CA ASN A 242 15.59 -8.08 3.96
C ASN A 242 15.98 -7.74 2.51
N ILE A 243 15.31 -6.75 1.89
CA ILE A 243 15.68 -6.29 0.55
C ILE A 243 17.10 -5.69 0.52
N PHE A 244 17.61 -5.21 1.67
CA PHE A 244 18.94 -4.62 1.79
C PHE A 244 20.01 -5.62 2.27
N ASN A 245 19.62 -6.86 2.60
CA ASN A 245 20.54 -7.87 3.12
C ASN A 245 21.37 -8.55 2.03
N GLN A 246 20.92 -8.53 0.78
CA GLN A 246 21.64 -9.07 -0.35
C GLN A 246 22.15 -7.93 -1.24
N SER A 247 23.41 -8.03 -1.71
CA SER A 247 24.08 -6.98 -2.48
C SER A 247 23.30 -6.61 -3.76
N ASP A 248 22.83 -7.60 -4.50
CA ASP A 248 22.10 -7.37 -5.75
C ASP A 248 20.81 -6.59 -5.56
N SER A 249 19.96 -6.99 -4.61
CA SER A 249 18.70 -6.29 -4.36
C SER A 249 18.93 -4.89 -3.78
N LYS A 250 19.92 -4.76 -2.87
CA LYS A 250 20.32 -3.46 -2.32
C LYS A 250 20.77 -2.51 -3.43
N GLU A 251 21.67 -2.95 -4.31
CA GLU A 251 22.18 -2.19 -5.46
C GLU A 251 21.02 -1.72 -6.36
N ILE A 252 20.14 -2.64 -6.75
CA ILE A 252 19.01 -2.35 -7.63
C ILE A 252 18.06 -1.35 -6.99
N ILE A 253 17.68 -1.55 -5.73
CA ILE A 253 16.75 -0.66 -5.03
C ILE A 253 17.36 0.73 -4.82
N LEU A 254 18.64 0.84 -4.48
CA LEU A 254 19.30 2.13 -4.34
C LEU A 254 19.52 2.85 -5.68
N ASN A 255 19.62 2.12 -6.78
CA ASN A 255 19.62 2.71 -8.12
C ASN A 255 18.25 3.35 -8.46
N ILE A 256 17.15 2.66 -8.12
CA ILE A 256 15.78 3.18 -8.33
C ILE A 256 15.46 4.33 -7.37
N PHE A 257 15.86 4.18 -6.11
CA PHE A 257 15.60 5.14 -5.03
C PHE A 257 16.91 5.67 -4.41
N PRO A 258 17.65 6.53 -5.10
CA PRO A 258 18.94 7.06 -4.60
C PRO A 258 18.76 7.92 -3.33
N GLN A 259 17.51 8.29 -2.99
CA GLN A 259 17.16 8.99 -1.76
C GLN A 259 17.24 8.10 -0.51
N PHE A 260 17.29 6.76 -0.67
CA PHE A 260 17.39 5.82 0.45
C PHE A 260 18.81 5.75 1.02
N LYS A 261 19.20 6.79 1.75
CA LYS A 261 20.57 6.94 2.27
C LYS A 261 20.83 6.14 3.56
N TYR A 262 19.78 5.79 4.31
CA TYR A 262 19.89 5.26 5.69
C TYR A 262 19.25 3.88 5.82
N THR A 263 19.63 2.95 4.96
CA THR A 263 19.08 1.58 4.95
C THR A 263 19.31 0.83 6.26
N ASP A 264 20.40 1.12 6.99
CA ASP A 264 20.73 0.43 8.24
C ASP A 264 19.77 0.79 9.39
N ARG A 265 19.12 1.96 9.34
CA ARG A 265 18.14 2.37 10.35
C ARG A 265 16.95 1.42 10.41
N ILE A 266 16.56 0.82 9.29
CA ILE A 266 15.41 -0.11 9.22
C ILE A 266 15.64 -1.35 10.06
N ASN A 267 16.87 -1.82 10.22
CA ASN A 267 17.16 -3.01 11.02
C ASN A 267 16.74 -2.84 12.48
N ASN A 268 16.67 -1.59 12.97
CA ASN A 268 16.22 -1.30 14.33
C ASN A 268 14.73 -1.62 14.54
N ILE A 269 13.90 -1.62 13.48
CA ILE A 269 12.47 -1.98 13.56
C ILE A 269 12.29 -3.47 13.83
N ASN A 270 13.11 -4.33 13.22
CA ASN A 270 12.98 -5.78 13.36
C ASN A 270 13.06 -6.27 14.80
N ASN A 271 13.60 -5.45 15.70
CA ASN A 271 13.75 -5.73 17.12
C ASN A 271 12.64 -5.10 17.98
N LEU A 272 11.64 -4.45 17.37
CA LEU A 272 10.50 -3.89 18.09
C LEU A 272 9.46 -4.97 18.34
N ASP A 273 8.78 -4.87 19.48
CA ASP A 273 7.64 -5.74 19.75
C ASP A 273 6.39 -5.33 18.93
N ASN A 274 5.43 -6.24 18.83
CA ASN A 274 4.23 -6.03 18.02
C ASN A 274 3.45 -4.75 18.39
N THR A 275 3.44 -4.35 19.66
CA THR A 275 2.69 -3.16 20.12
C THR A 275 3.29 -1.84 19.62
N LEU A 276 4.60 -1.80 19.37
CA LEU A 276 5.24 -0.68 18.71
C LEU A 276 5.15 -0.80 17.17
N LEU A 277 5.28 -2.02 16.64
CA LEU A 277 5.19 -2.28 15.20
C LEU A 277 3.85 -1.87 14.61
N ASP A 278 2.74 -2.06 15.34
CA ASP A 278 1.39 -1.66 14.90
C ASP A 278 1.25 -0.14 14.67
N ASN A 279 2.16 0.67 15.22
CA ASN A 279 2.20 2.11 15.01
C ASN A 279 3.10 2.54 13.83
N TYR A 280 3.86 1.60 13.24
CA TYR A 280 4.71 1.90 12.08
C TYR A 280 3.92 1.77 10.78
N ASP A 281 3.82 2.87 10.08
CA ASP A 281 3.22 2.92 8.75
C ASP A 281 4.25 3.22 7.66
N THR A 282 3.80 3.22 6.42
CA THR A 282 4.61 3.55 5.26
C THR A 282 5.40 4.86 5.41
N CYS A 283 4.81 5.88 6.07
CA CYS A 283 5.46 7.19 6.20
C CYS A 283 6.65 7.13 7.16
N LEU A 284 6.54 6.44 8.29
CA LEU A 284 7.63 6.29 9.25
C LEU A 284 8.77 5.42 8.70
N ILE A 285 8.43 4.34 7.98
CA ILE A 285 9.44 3.51 7.32
C ILE A 285 10.16 4.33 6.24
N LEU A 286 9.42 5.11 5.45
CA LEU A 286 10.01 6.00 4.46
C LEU A 286 10.90 7.06 5.12
N ALA A 287 10.43 7.68 6.21
CA ALA A 287 11.20 8.66 6.96
C ALA A 287 12.56 8.11 7.40
N SER A 288 12.60 6.86 7.90
CA SER A 288 13.85 6.23 8.34
C SER A 288 14.88 6.11 7.22
N LEU A 289 14.44 5.94 5.97
CA LEU A 289 15.28 5.79 4.79
C LEU A 289 15.81 7.12 4.25
N ILE A 290 15.01 8.19 4.34
CA ILE A 290 15.27 9.43 3.58
C ILE A 290 15.52 10.66 4.43
N ILE A 291 15.09 10.69 5.72
CA ILE A 291 15.22 11.90 6.54
C ILE A 291 16.65 12.08 7.03
N ASP A 292 17.19 13.25 6.70
CA ASP A 292 18.41 13.83 7.23
C ASP A 292 18.22 15.35 7.40
N LYS A 293 19.28 16.10 7.58
CA LYS A 293 19.22 17.57 7.65
C LYS A 293 19.15 18.26 6.29
N SER A 294 19.14 17.49 5.19
CA SER A 294 19.08 18.03 3.83
C SER A 294 17.63 18.08 3.33
N ASP A 295 17.47 18.61 2.13
CA ASP A 295 16.22 18.65 1.37
C ASP A 295 15.85 17.31 0.70
N ASN A 296 16.53 16.21 1.06
CA ASN A 296 16.35 14.89 0.45
C ASN A 296 14.88 14.42 0.47
N TYR A 297 14.17 14.65 1.59
CA TYR A 297 12.74 14.28 1.67
C TYR A 297 11.86 15.16 0.78
N GLU A 298 12.19 16.45 0.61
CA GLU A 298 11.45 17.36 -0.27
C GLU A 298 11.59 16.94 -1.72
N TYR A 299 12.82 16.64 -2.14
CA TYR A 299 13.10 16.10 -3.46
C TYR A 299 12.35 14.79 -3.71
N PHE A 300 12.36 13.86 -2.74
CA PHE A 300 11.60 12.62 -2.82
C PHE A 300 10.09 12.90 -3.01
N CYS A 301 9.53 13.78 -2.17
CA CYS A 301 8.11 14.13 -2.24
C CYS A 301 7.72 14.76 -3.57
N HIS A 302 8.56 15.64 -4.10
CA HIS A 302 8.35 16.27 -5.40
C HIS A 302 8.43 15.24 -6.54
N LYS A 303 9.49 14.43 -6.58
CA LYS A 303 9.71 13.40 -7.62
C LYS A 303 8.57 12.42 -7.69
N TYR A 304 8.14 11.88 -6.54
CA TYR A 304 7.13 10.83 -6.48
C TYR A 304 5.71 11.34 -6.24
N LYS A 305 5.49 12.65 -6.26
CA LYS A 305 4.19 13.31 -6.10
C LYS A 305 3.41 12.77 -4.89
N THR A 306 4.05 12.74 -3.74
CA THR A 306 3.44 12.24 -2.52
C THR A 306 2.26 13.13 -2.08
N SER A 307 1.31 12.57 -1.33
CA SER A 307 0.23 13.37 -0.77
C SER A 307 0.75 14.41 0.23
N ASN A 308 0.01 15.52 0.40
CA ASN A 308 0.34 16.54 1.39
C ASN A 308 0.41 15.99 2.81
N ILE A 309 -0.36 14.95 3.12
CA ILE A 309 -0.31 14.27 4.43
C ILE A 309 1.08 13.68 4.67
N ILE A 310 1.61 12.92 3.72
CA ILE A 310 2.95 12.32 3.81
C ILE A 310 4.01 13.42 3.87
N LYS A 311 3.93 14.43 2.97
CA LYS A 311 4.88 15.54 2.94
C LYS A 311 4.95 16.29 4.27
N ASN A 312 3.80 16.62 4.87
CA ASN A 312 3.74 17.36 6.13
C ASN A 312 4.28 16.53 7.31
N ARG A 313 4.03 15.22 7.35
CA ARG A 313 4.59 14.33 8.38
C ARG A 313 6.12 14.24 8.26
N LEU A 314 6.65 14.05 7.04
CA LEU A 314 8.09 14.02 6.78
C LEU A 314 8.76 15.35 7.14
N LYS A 315 8.13 16.48 6.78
CA LYS A 315 8.56 17.82 7.15
C LYS A 315 8.69 17.98 8.66
N ASN A 316 7.64 17.62 9.42
CA ASN A 316 7.64 17.69 10.87
C ASN A 316 8.79 16.88 11.50
N ILE A 317 9.07 15.68 10.98
CA ILE A 317 10.20 14.86 11.45
C ILE A 317 11.55 15.53 11.11
N SER A 318 11.69 16.06 9.91
CA SER A 318 12.93 16.71 9.44
C SER A 318 13.25 17.98 10.24
N GLU A 319 12.27 18.83 10.50
CA GLU A 319 12.42 20.08 11.27
C GLU A 319 12.84 19.83 12.73
N ASN A 320 12.44 18.70 13.30
CA ASN A 320 12.77 18.33 14.69
C ASN A 320 13.98 17.37 14.78
N PHE A 321 14.66 17.04 13.68
CA PHE A 321 15.64 15.96 13.61
C PHE A 321 16.74 16.00 14.68
N ASP A 322 17.27 17.17 15.01
CA ASP A 322 18.33 17.30 16.02
C ASP A 322 17.80 17.11 17.43
N ASP A 323 16.63 17.62 17.71
CA ASP A 323 16.00 17.52 19.03
C ASP A 323 15.65 16.06 19.38
N LEU A 324 15.33 15.24 18.35
CA LEU A 324 14.97 13.83 18.52
C LEU A 324 16.13 12.94 19.03
N LYS A 325 17.36 13.44 19.01
CA LYS A 325 18.53 12.77 19.58
C LYS A 325 18.57 12.85 21.10
N ASN A 326 17.80 13.75 21.70
CA ASN A 326 17.76 13.97 23.13
C ASN A 326 16.41 13.56 23.71
N ILE A 327 16.38 12.54 24.57
CA ILE A 327 15.13 12.08 25.23
C ILE A 327 14.47 13.18 26.06
N LYS A 328 15.22 14.15 26.60
CA LYS A 328 14.67 15.30 27.34
C LYS A 328 13.76 16.20 26.49
N PHE A 329 13.89 16.14 25.16
CA PHE A 329 12.95 16.78 24.24
C PHE A 329 11.51 16.33 24.46
N PHE A 330 11.32 15.09 24.91
CA PHE A 330 10.02 14.50 25.18
C PHE A 330 9.55 14.65 26.63
N SER A 331 9.87 15.80 27.29
CA SER A 331 9.23 16.12 28.57
C SER A 331 7.71 16.30 28.39
N GLU A 332 6.93 16.11 29.45
CA GLU A 332 5.46 16.23 29.39
C GLU A 332 5.02 17.59 28.89
N GLU A 333 5.69 18.66 29.34
CA GLU A 333 5.40 20.03 28.88
C GLU A 333 5.68 20.19 27.37
N ASN A 334 6.79 19.67 26.88
CA ASN A 334 7.11 19.77 25.45
C ASN A 334 6.16 18.93 24.59
N ILE A 335 5.79 17.75 25.06
CA ILE A 335 4.76 16.91 24.41
C ILE A 335 3.43 17.66 24.29
N GLN A 336 2.97 18.27 25.40
CA GLN A 336 1.70 19.02 25.39
C GLN A 336 1.76 20.20 24.43
N ARG A 337 2.87 20.97 24.44
CA ARG A 337 3.10 22.06 23.48
C ARG A 337 3.09 21.59 22.03
N SER A 338 3.81 20.50 21.75
CA SER A 338 3.91 19.93 20.40
C SER A 338 2.55 19.41 19.92
N ILE A 339 1.73 18.78 20.79
CA ILE A 339 0.39 18.35 20.44
C ILE A 339 -0.51 19.55 20.14
N TYR A 340 -0.39 20.64 20.92
CA TYR A 340 -1.18 21.86 20.74
C TYR A 340 -0.95 22.49 19.36
N PHE A 341 0.31 22.67 18.96
CA PHE A 341 0.67 23.30 17.68
C PHE A 341 0.60 22.38 16.45
N SER A 342 0.61 21.07 16.65
CA SER A 342 0.59 20.13 15.54
C SER A 342 -0.54 19.09 15.68
N SER A 343 -0.24 17.91 16.17
CA SER A 343 -1.23 16.86 16.44
C SER A 343 -0.62 15.73 17.27
N ARG A 344 -1.45 14.90 17.89
CA ARG A 344 -0.99 13.68 18.58
C ARG A 344 -0.25 12.73 17.64
N ASN A 345 -0.71 12.60 16.40
CA ASN A 345 -0.07 11.73 15.42
C ASN A 345 1.34 12.23 15.06
N ASN A 346 1.50 13.53 14.88
CA ASN A 346 2.83 14.11 14.60
C ASN A 346 3.80 13.88 15.76
N VAL A 347 3.35 14.00 17.01
CA VAL A 347 4.21 13.74 18.17
C VAL A 347 4.53 12.24 18.31
N LYS A 348 3.59 11.35 18.01
CA LYS A 348 3.86 9.90 17.93
C LYS A 348 4.91 9.59 16.85
N ASP A 349 4.81 10.23 15.69
CA ASP A 349 5.82 10.07 14.64
C ASP A 349 7.23 10.45 15.12
N LEU A 350 7.36 11.56 15.86
CA LEU A 350 8.64 12.00 16.43
C LEU A 350 9.19 10.98 17.44
N LEU A 351 8.34 10.49 18.34
CA LEU A 351 8.70 9.46 19.32
C LEU A 351 9.16 8.17 18.66
N LEU A 352 8.42 7.68 17.66
CA LEU A 352 8.76 6.46 16.95
C LEU A 352 10.03 6.64 16.09
N PHE A 353 10.16 7.80 15.44
CA PHE A 353 11.35 8.08 14.63
C PHE A 353 12.62 8.21 15.49
N SER A 354 12.54 8.71 16.72
CA SER A 354 13.67 8.79 17.62
C SER A 354 14.33 7.42 17.87
N LEU A 355 13.56 6.32 17.84
CA LEU A 355 14.09 4.95 17.96
C LEU A 355 15.01 4.55 16.80
N TYR A 356 14.87 5.18 15.63
CA TYR A 356 15.74 4.91 14.49
C TYR A 356 17.11 5.56 14.61
N ILE A 357 17.13 6.76 15.21
CA ILE A 357 18.33 7.62 15.19
C ILE A 357 19.10 7.61 16.53
N ASN A 358 18.46 7.18 17.61
CA ASN A 358 19.08 7.12 18.92
C ASN A 358 18.92 5.72 19.54
N LYS A 359 20.04 4.98 19.62
CA LYS A 359 20.09 3.62 20.16
C LYS A 359 19.99 3.57 21.69
N GLU A 360 20.23 4.69 22.37
CA GLU A 360 20.19 4.80 23.82
C GLU A 360 18.78 4.98 24.38
N ILE A 361 17.81 5.33 23.51
CA ILE A 361 16.42 5.52 23.92
C ILE A 361 15.80 4.15 24.28
N ASN A 362 15.29 4.07 25.51
CA ASN A 362 14.63 2.87 25.98
C ASN A 362 13.23 2.73 25.34
N LYS A 363 12.96 1.57 24.76
CA LYS A 363 11.66 1.24 24.13
C LYS A 363 10.49 1.30 25.11
N LEU A 364 10.70 0.96 26.39
CA LEU A 364 9.66 1.04 27.43
C LEU A 364 9.26 2.48 27.70
N ASP A 365 10.21 3.41 27.68
CA ASP A 365 9.91 4.83 27.88
C ASP A 365 9.13 5.41 26.71
N ILE A 366 9.47 5.03 25.47
CA ILE A 366 8.69 5.41 24.30
C ILE A 366 7.25 4.89 24.37
N LYS A 367 7.03 3.66 24.84
CA LYS A 367 5.66 3.13 25.04
C LYS A 367 4.87 3.95 26.06
N LYS A 368 5.47 4.29 27.20
CA LYS A 368 4.85 5.15 28.21
C LYS A 368 4.49 6.51 27.61
N LEU A 369 5.41 7.12 26.87
CA LEU A 369 5.20 8.42 26.23
C LEU A 369 4.10 8.36 25.14
N ILE A 370 4.03 7.31 24.33
CA ILE A 370 2.93 7.10 23.36
C ILE A 370 1.58 6.99 24.08
N THR A 371 1.54 6.27 25.19
CA THR A 371 0.32 6.18 26.02
C THR A 371 -0.04 7.54 26.59
N TYR A 372 0.91 8.29 27.13
CA TYR A 372 0.72 9.65 27.61
C TYR A 372 0.19 10.58 26.50
N VAL A 373 0.83 10.61 25.32
CA VAL A 373 0.37 11.38 24.13
C VAL A 373 -1.07 11.06 23.76
N SER A 374 -1.49 9.80 23.92
CA SER A 374 -2.86 9.39 23.60
C SER A 374 -3.88 9.90 24.61
N ALA A 375 -3.50 9.97 25.88
CA ALA A 375 -4.40 10.25 27.01
C ALA A 375 -4.35 11.69 27.52
N CYS A 376 -3.22 12.42 27.37
CA CYS A 376 -3.06 13.74 27.96
C CYS A 376 -4.13 14.73 27.44
N LYS A 377 -4.64 15.56 28.35
CA LYS A 377 -5.61 16.59 28.01
C LYS A 377 -4.87 17.87 27.59
N ILE A 378 -5.26 18.44 26.46
CA ILE A 378 -4.70 19.69 25.97
C ILE A 378 -5.71 20.81 26.28
N PRO A 379 -5.33 21.83 27.07
CA PRO A 379 -6.21 22.95 27.36
C PRO A 379 -6.55 23.75 26.11
N LYS A 380 -7.72 24.40 26.13
CA LYS A 380 -8.08 25.37 25.07
C LYS A 380 -7.59 26.74 25.49
N PHE A 381 -7.10 27.52 24.53
CA PHE A 381 -6.69 28.89 24.76
C PHE A 381 -7.90 29.71 25.29
N PRO A 382 -7.79 30.38 26.46
CA PRO A 382 -8.93 30.97 27.14
C PRO A 382 -9.32 32.35 26.61
N ILE A 383 -8.51 32.96 25.73
CA ILE A 383 -8.76 34.35 25.24
C ILE A 383 -9.30 34.27 23.82
N SER A 384 -10.37 34.99 23.55
CA SER A 384 -10.99 35.11 22.25
C SER A 384 -10.71 36.46 21.59
N GLY A 385 -11.00 36.58 20.29
CA GLY A 385 -10.96 37.87 19.60
C GLY A 385 -11.92 38.92 20.21
N ASP A 386 -13.06 38.45 20.71
CA ASP A 386 -14.03 39.35 21.35
C ASP A 386 -13.54 39.88 22.71
N ASP A 387 -12.75 39.13 23.43
CA ASP A 387 -12.09 39.63 24.62
C ASP A 387 -11.08 40.74 24.30
N LEU A 388 -10.32 40.59 23.24
CA LEU A 388 -9.39 41.66 22.78
C LEU A 388 -10.11 42.91 22.31
N LYS A 389 -11.31 42.81 21.74
CA LYS A 389 -12.13 43.97 21.36
C LYS A 389 -12.53 44.81 22.56
N LYS A 390 -12.76 44.19 23.73
CA LYS A 390 -13.04 44.91 24.99
C LYS A 390 -11.85 45.81 25.42
N TYR A 391 -10.64 45.51 24.95
CA TYR A 391 -9.44 46.30 25.19
C TYR A 391 -9.09 47.26 24.03
N GLY A 392 -10.05 47.51 23.11
CA GLY A 392 -9.91 48.50 22.04
C GLY A 392 -9.33 47.98 20.72
N TYR A 393 -9.03 46.66 20.58
CA TYR A 393 -8.58 46.11 19.32
C TYR A 393 -9.72 46.02 18.31
N GLN A 394 -9.52 46.59 17.13
CA GLN A 394 -10.47 46.43 16.01
C GLN A 394 -10.22 45.13 15.26
N THR A 395 -11.26 44.59 14.64
CA THR A 395 -11.16 43.41 13.78
C THR A 395 -10.15 43.65 12.64
N GLY A 396 -9.16 42.78 12.50
CA GLY A 396 -8.13 42.92 11.48
C GLY A 396 -6.82 42.20 11.86
N GLN A 397 -5.77 42.46 11.07
CA GLN A 397 -4.46 41.82 11.22
C GLN A 397 -3.82 42.07 12.60
N ALA A 398 -3.96 43.27 13.17
CA ALA A 398 -3.42 43.64 14.47
C ALA A 398 -4.02 42.77 15.60
N LEU A 399 -5.33 42.56 15.60
CA LEU A 399 -6.02 41.67 16.56
C LEU A 399 -5.55 40.24 16.42
N GLY A 400 -5.45 39.69 15.17
CA GLY A 400 -5.00 38.36 14.93
C GLY A 400 -3.56 38.14 15.40
N SER A 401 -2.64 39.09 15.10
CA SER A 401 -1.24 39.03 15.55
C SER A 401 -1.12 39.06 17.06
N LYS A 402 -1.96 39.88 17.73
CA LYS A 402 -1.95 39.98 19.19
C LYS A 402 -2.51 38.74 19.86
N LEU A 403 -3.58 38.16 19.29
CA LEU A 403 -4.15 36.93 19.79
C LEU A 403 -3.11 35.80 19.72
N LYS A 404 -2.42 35.66 18.56
CA LYS A 404 -1.35 34.68 18.35
C LYS A 404 -0.19 34.88 19.34
N PHE A 405 0.23 36.12 19.58
CA PHE A 405 1.29 36.42 20.55
C PHE A 405 0.90 35.96 21.97
N LEU A 406 -0.34 36.25 22.42
CA LEU A 406 -0.83 35.82 23.73
C LEU A 406 -0.95 34.30 23.82
N GLU A 407 -1.41 33.68 22.78
CA GLU A 407 -1.49 32.20 22.66
C GLU A 407 -0.12 31.53 22.77
N GLU A 408 0.87 32.02 22.03
CA GLU A 408 2.25 31.54 22.10
C GLU A 408 2.84 31.71 23.52
N LYS A 409 2.57 32.84 24.14
CA LYS A 409 3.02 33.12 25.49
C LYS A 409 2.34 32.22 26.52
N TRP A 410 1.04 31.99 26.39
CA TRP A 410 0.26 31.08 27.22
C TRP A 410 0.77 29.64 27.13
N VAL A 411 1.01 29.15 25.92
CA VAL A 411 1.59 27.83 25.71
C VAL A 411 3.01 27.74 26.30
N LYS A 412 3.85 28.77 26.09
CA LYS A 412 5.21 28.83 26.64
C LYS A 412 5.24 28.79 28.17
N ASN A 413 4.19 29.33 28.82
CA ASN A 413 4.04 29.31 30.27
C ASN A 413 3.20 28.11 30.74
N ASN A 414 3.35 26.94 30.13
CA ASN A 414 2.64 25.70 30.50
C ASN A 414 1.11 25.88 30.60
N PHE A 415 0.54 26.51 29.55
CA PHE A 415 -0.90 26.75 29.42
C PHE A 415 -1.49 27.60 30.58
N THR A 416 -0.70 28.53 31.07
CA THR A 416 -1.13 29.51 32.10
C THR A 416 -0.80 30.91 31.64
N ILE A 417 -1.73 31.87 31.94
CA ILE A 417 -1.50 33.29 31.73
C ILE A 417 -2.35 34.05 32.77
N GLY A 418 -1.72 34.93 33.51
CA GLY A 418 -2.40 35.75 34.54
C GLY A 418 -3.07 36.99 33.93
N GLU A 419 -4.15 37.46 34.59
CA GLU A 419 -4.86 38.69 34.14
C GLU A 419 -3.95 39.90 34.07
N GLU A 420 -3.04 40.10 35.04
CA GLU A 420 -2.07 41.20 35.02
C GLU A 420 -1.11 41.11 33.83
N GLU A 421 -0.73 39.92 33.49
CA GLU A 421 0.14 39.67 32.36
C GLU A 421 -0.58 39.92 31.04
N ILE A 422 -1.87 39.60 30.96
CA ILE A 422 -2.73 39.94 29.83
C ILE A 422 -2.82 41.44 29.69
N LYS A 423 -3.18 42.15 30.79
CA LYS A 423 -3.29 43.63 30.82
C LYS A 423 -1.97 44.32 30.42
N LYS A 424 -0.83 43.86 30.98
CA LYS A 424 0.49 44.37 30.64
C LYS A 424 0.87 44.11 29.18
N SER A 425 0.50 42.96 28.64
CA SER A 425 0.76 42.60 27.28
C SER A 425 -0.10 43.33 26.26
N LEU A 426 -1.33 43.70 26.64
CA LEU A 426 -2.26 44.42 25.78
C LEU A 426 -1.87 45.89 25.57
N GLY A 427 -1.13 46.50 26.53
CA GLY A 427 -0.75 47.90 26.44
C GLY A 427 -1.99 48.83 26.54
N LYS A 428 -1.81 50.09 26.91
CA LYS A 428 -2.82 51.13 26.62
C LYS A 428 -2.72 51.41 25.12
N ILE A 429 -3.76 51.07 24.35
CA ILE A 429 -3.97 51.63 23.05
C ILE A 429 -4.34 53.06 23.27
N ASN A 430 -3.40 54.03 23.03
CA ASN A 430 -3.71 55.46 23.03
C ASN A 430 -4.62 55.79 21.85
#